data_e01f858414c2e860228c3989b62dccf9
#
_entry.id   e01f858414c2e860228c3989b62dccf9
#
_cell.length_a   1.000
_cell.length_b   1.000
_cell.length_c   1.000
_cell.angle_alpha   90.00
_cell.angle_beta   90.00
_cell.angle_gamma   90.00
#
_symmetry.space_group_name_H-M   'P 1'
#
loop_
_entity.id
_entity.type
_entity.pdbx_description
1 polymer ?
#
loop_
_entity_poly.entity_id
_entity_poly.type
_entity_poly.pdbx_seq_one_letter_code
_entity_poly.pdbx_strand_id
1 'polypeptide(L)'
;VQFVSNFFRFEIQPAFENIDGSFSYPDTKAKNWKITKPRKEITETKACNERTSMNMRRLARMVRAWKNANGVNMGGLLIDTLVYEFFEQTKDYDAAGTSSFDIMVRDFFKFLKEQPEQNYYLALGSRQRVYIKEKFQPKAKRAYNRCLEAIKCEGKLLTNRKWRKVFGTMVPLATATSETSHTFRDTEEFIEDKYPVDISE
;
A
#
# COMPACT_ATOMS: atom_id res chain seq x y z
N VAL A 1 -0.65 24.88 3.55
CA VAL A 1 -0.31 25.14 4.97
C VAL A 1 -0.08 23.81 5.64
N GLN A 2 1.01 23.68 6.40
CA GLN A 2 1.33 22.47 7.16
C GLN A 2 1.24 22.76 8.65
N PHE A 3 0.56 21.90 9.38
CA PHE A 3 0.53 21.88 10.84
C PHE A 3 1.23 20.61 11.32
N VAL A 4 2.18 20.76 12.22
CA VAL A 4 2.95 19.64 12.78
C VAL A 4 2.74 19.63 14.28
N SER A 5 2.20 18.55 14.81
CA SER A 5 2.19 18.23 16.24
C SER A 5 3.15 17.06 16.50
N ASN A 6 3.37 16.71 17.76
CA ASN A 6 4.22 15.56 18.14
C ASN A 6 3.68 14.21 17.59
N PHE A 7 2.40 14.14 17.23
CA PHE A 7 1.72 12.91 16.82
C PHE A 7 1.17 12.94 15.40
N PHE A 8 0.87 14.15 14.86
CA PHE A 8 0.19 14.29 13.58
C PHE A 8 0.81 15.39 12.72
N ARG A 9 0.83 15.13 11.43
CA ARG A 9 1.17 16.14 10.43
C ARG A 9 -0.04 16.33 9.52
N PHE A 10 -0.59 17.55 9.53
CA PHE A 10 -1.68 17.94 8.63
C PHE A 10 -1.11 18.80 7.50
N GLU A 11 -1.54 18.50 6.29
CA GLU A 11 -1.29 19.34 5.12
C GLU A 11 -2.62 19.76 4.52
N ILE A 12 -2.87 21.07 4.52
CA ILE A 12 -4.09 21.66 3.95
C ILE A 12 -3.71 22.30 2.62
N GLN A 13 -4.33 21.82 1.54
CA GLN A 13 -4.19 22.33 0.20
C GLN A 13 -5.50 23.00 -0.21
N PRO A 14 -5.54 24.35 -0.35
CA PRO A 14 -6.72 25.02 -0.91
C PRO A 14 -6.88 24.63 -2.37
N ALA A 15 -8.12 24.43 -2.81
CA ALA A 15 -8.45 24.07 -4.17
C ALA A 15 -9.78 24.67 -4.59
N PHE A 16 -9.95 24.94 -5.87
CA PHE A 16 -11.22 25.34 -6.48
C PHE A 16 -11.85 24.16 -7.20
N GLU A 17 -13.13 23.92 -6.97
CA GLU A 17 -13.88 22.91 -7.71
C GLU A 17 -14.23 23.45 -9.09
N ASN A 18 -13.93 22.68 -10.13
CA ASN A 18 -14.27 22.98 -11.51
C ASN A 18 -15.64 22.37 -11.87
N ILE A 19 -16.26 22.87 -12.93
CA ILE A 19 -17.57 22.42 -13.41
C ILE A 19 -17.60 20.91 -13.71
N ASP A 20 -16.47 20.34 -14.15
CA ASP A 20 -16.33 18.89 -14.43
C ASP A 20 -16.11 18.02 -13.18
N GLY A 21 -16.19 18.60 -11.98
CA GLY A 21 -15.94 17.92 -10.71
C GLY A 21 -14.47 17.64 -10.41
N SER A 22 -13.55 18.16 -11.22
CA SER A 22 -12.13 18.19 -10.90
C SER A 22 -11.81 19.37 -9.96
N PHE A 23 -10.59 19.38 -9.42
CA PHE A 23 -10.13 20.44 -8.55
C PHE A 23 -8.85 21.06 -9.07
N SER A 24 -8.83 22.40 -9.16
CA SER A 24 -7.65 23.19 -9.47
C SER A 24 -6.99 23.66 -8.18
N TYR A 25 -5.69 23.43 -8.03
CA TYR A 25 -4.91 23.87 -6.87
C TYR A 25 -3.59 24.52 -7.30
N PRO A 26 -3.06 25.48 -6.53
CA PRO A 26 -1.79 26.13 -6.85
C PRO A 26 -0.61 25.21 -6.53
N ASP A 27 0.27 25.01 -7.52
CA ASP A 27 1.60 24.44 -7.30
C ASP A 27 2.60 25.60 -7.12
N THR A 28 2.88 25.92 -5.86
CA THR A 28 3.78 27.03 -5.52
C THR A 28 5.23 26.81 -5.98
N LYS A 29 5.66 25.56 -6.15
CA LYS A 29 7.00 25.21 -6.65
C LYS A 29 7.13 25.42 -8.16
N ALA A 30 6.13 24.95 -8.89
CA ALA A 30 6.08 25.07 -10.34
C ALA A 30 5.49 26.42 -10.81
N LYS A 31 4.99 27.26 -9.89
CA LYS A 31 4.33 28.55 -10.14
C LYS A 31 3.19 28.44 -11.18
N ASN A 32 2.44 27.35 -11.14
CA ASN A 32 1.30 27.09 -12.02
C ASN A 32 0.13 26.47 -11.26
N TRP A 33 -0.98 26.28 -11.97
CA TRP A 33 -2.15 25.56 -11.45
C TRP A 33 -2.09 24.11 -11.92
N LYS A 34 -2.40 23.20 -10.99
CA LYS A 34 -2.58 21.77 -11.26
C LYS A 34 -4.02 21.35 -11.09
N ILE A 35 -4.41 20.32 -11.83
CA ILE A 35 -5.74 19.72 -11.74
C ILE A 35 -5.60 18.35 -11.09
N THR A 36 -6.53 18.04 -10.16
CA THR A 36 -6.65 16.72 -9.55
C THR A 36 -8.11 16.25 -9.56
N LYS A 37 -8.33 14.93 -9.52
CA LYS A 37 -9.66 14.30 -9.57
C LYS A 37 -9.87 13.31 -8.42
N PRO A 38 -9.71 13.73 -7.15
CA PRO A 38 -9.70 12.84 -6.00
C PRO A 38 -11.01 12.06 -5.83
N ARG A 39 -12.16 12.65 -6.16
CA ARG A 39 -13.46 11.96 -6.07
C ARG A 39 -13.49 10.69 -6.93
N LYS A 40 -12.92 10.72 -8.15
CA LYS A 40 -12.85 9.54 -9.02
C LYS A 40 -11.95 8.46 -8.44
N GLU A 41 -10.83 8.84 -7.84
CA GLU A 41 -9.91 7.93 -7.16
C GLU A 41 -10.56 7.29 -5.92
N ILE A 42 -11.27 8.07 -5.11
CA ILE A 42 -12.02 7.60 -3.93
C ILE A 42 -13.13 6.63 -4.36
N THR A 43 -13.92 6.97 -5.37
CA THR A 43 -15.02 6.13 -5.87
C THR A 43 -14.49 4.78 -6.34
N GLU A 44 -13.42 4.76 -7.13
CA GLU A 44 -12.82 3.53 -7.64
C GLU A 44 -12.20 2.69 -6.52
N THR A 45 -11.54 3.35 -5.56
CA THR A 45 -11.01 2.68 -4.37
C THR A 45 -12.12 2.04 -3.54
N LYS A 46 -13.25 2.72 -3.32
CA LYS A 46 -14.40 2.17 -2.60
C LYS A 46 -14.96 0.95 -3.32
N ALA A 47 -15.22 1.04 -4.62
CA ALA A 47 -15.76 -0.05 -5.42
C ALA A 47 -14.83 -1.28 -5.39
N CYS A 48 -13.53 -1.09 -5.56
CA CYS A 48 -12.57 -2.17 -5.47
C CYS A 48 -12.50 -2.79 -4.06
N ASN A 49 -12.53 -1.98 -3.00
CA ASN A 49 -12.55 -2.47 -1.63
C ASN A 49 -13.80 -3.31 -1.32
N GLU A 50 -14.97 -2.87 -1.76
CA GLU A 50 -16.23 -3.62 -1.61
C GLU A 50 -16.13 -4.99 -2.34
N ARG A 51 -15.71 -4.99 -3.58
CA ARG A 51 -15.50 -6.20 -4.36
C ARG A 51 -14.51 -7.16 -3.73
N THR A 52 -13.41 -6.64 -3.20
CA THR A 52 -12.30 -7.45 -2.67
C THR A 52 -12.40 -7.72 -1.17
N SER A 53 -13.58 -7.54 -0.53
CA SER A 53 -13.75 -7.75 0.91
C SER A 53 -12.69 -7.00 1.75
N MET A 54 -12.36 -5.75 1.36
CA MET A 54 -11.35 -4.88 1.94
C MET A 54 -9.88 -5.32 1.70
N ASN A 55 -9.62 -6.37 0.94
CA ASN A 55 -8.26 -6.88 0.72
C ASN A 55 -7.38 -5.89 -0.06
N MET A 56 -7.95 -5.07 -0.95
CA MET A 56 -7.21 -3.98 -1.59
C MET A 56 -6.62 -3.03 -0.54
N ARG A 57 -7.42 -2.57 0.42
CA ARG A 57 -6.98 -1.66 1.49
C ARG A 57 -5.92 -2.30 2.37
N ARG A 58 -6.12 -3.56 2.77
CA ARG A 58 -5.16 -4.31 3.60
C ARG A 58 -3.82 -4.47 2.88
N LEU A 59 -3.83 -4.92 1.63
CA LEU A 59 -2.61 -5.04 0.84
C LEU A 59 -1.90 -3.69 0.65
N ALA A 60 -2.64 -2.62 0.36
CA ALA A 60 -2.06 -1.28 0.24
C ALA A 60 -1.37 -0.80 1.52
N ARG A 61 -1.90 -1.13 2.71
CA ARG A 61 -1.26 -0.86 4.01
C ARG A 61 0.03 -1.67 4.18
N MET A 62 0.00 -2.96 3.84
CA MET A 62 1.20 -3.81 3.88
C MET A 62 2.30 -3.29 2.97
N VAL A 63 1.94 -2.83 1.76
CA VAL A 63 2.89 -2.24 0.81
C VAL A 63 3.49 -0.94 1.34
N ARG A 64 2.70 -0.11 2.04
CA ARG A 64 3.22 1.08 2.73
C ARG A 64 4.20 0.73 3.86
N ALA A 65 3.91 -0.32 4.64
CA ALA A 65 4.83 -0.83 5.66
C ALA A 65 6.15 -1.31 5.02
N TRP A 66 6.08 -2.12 3.96
CA TRP A 66 7.24 -2.55 3.19
C TRP A 66 8.04 -1.37 2.63
N LYS A 67 7.37 -0.42 2.00
CA LYS A 67 7.99 0.79 1.48
C LYS A 67 8.82 1.50 2.54
N ASN A 68 8.23 1.73 3.72
CA ASN A 68 8.88 2.44 4.82
C ASN A 68 10.07 1.64 5.38
N ALA A 69 9.89 0.34 5.58
CA ALA A 69 10.94 -0.54 6.12
C ALA A 69 12.15 -0.73 5.19
N ASN A 70 11.95 -0.59 3.88
CA ASN A 70 12.99 -0.86 2.87
C ASN A 70 13.44 0.41 2.11
N GLY A 71 13.05 1.60 2.57
CA GLY A 71 13.45 2.87 1.98
C GLY A 71 13.05 3.01 0.50
N VAL A 72 11.85 2.55 0.13
CA VAL A 72 11.36 2.63 -1.26
C VAL A 72 10.67 3.98 -1.48
N ASN A 73 11.08 4.72 -2.49
CA ASN A 73 10.49 6.03 -2.78
C ASN A 73 9.27 5.93 -3.70
N MET A 74 8.15 5.47 -3.14
CA MET A 74 6.85 5.39 -3.82
C MET A 74 5.83 6.30 -3.15
N GLY A 75 5.06 7.05 -3.95
CA GLY A 75 3.93 7.85 -3.47
C GLY A 75 2.73 6.98 -3.09
N GLY A 76 1.85 7.49 -2.19
CA GLY A 76 0.64 6.76 -1.77
C GLY A 76 -0.26 6.39 -2.94
N LEU A 77 -0.56 7.34 -3.82
CA LEU A 77 -1.41 7.10 -5.00
C LEU A 77 -0.80 6.09 -5.98
N LEU A 78 0.55 6.04 -6.11
CA LEU A 78 1.21 5.01 -6.91
C LEU A 78 1.00 3.61 -6.32
N ILE A 79 1.10 3.49 -4.99
CA ILE A 79 0.85 2.22 -4.30
C ILE A 79 -0.60 1.78 -4.53
N ASP A 80 -1.57 2.68 -4.30
CA ASP A 80 -2.99 2.37 -4.47
C ASP A 80 -3.32 1.97 -5.92
N THR A 81 -2.71 2.65 -6.90
CA THR A 81 -2.86 2.33 -8.32
C THR A 81 -2.33 0.92 -8.64
N LEU A 82 -1.13 0.59 -8.19
CA LEU A 82 -0.52 -0.73 -8.46
C LEU A 82 -1.23 -1.87 -7.72
N VAL A 83 -1.71 -1.62 -6.51
CA VAL A 83 -2.55 -2.59 -5.79
C VAL A 83 -3.89 -2.78 -6.49
N TYR A 84 -4.53 -1.72 -6.96
CA TYR A 84 -5.75 -1.78 -7.76
C TYR A 84 -5.52 -2.60 -9.04
N GLU A 85 -4.47 -2.32 -9.81
CA GLU A 85 -4.12 -3.05 -11.04
C GLU A 85 -3.87 -4.54 -10.77
N PHE A 86 -3.26 -4.89 -9.64
CA PHE A 86 -3.10 -6.27 -9.23
C PHE A 86 -4.45 -6.97 -9.04
N PHE A 87 -5.40 -6.35 -8.32
CA PHE A 87 -6.74 -6.92 -8.13
C PHE A 87 -7.60 -6.90 -9.41
N GLU A 88 -7.28 -6.07 -10.41
CA GLU A 88 -7.91 -6.15 -11.72
C GLU A 88 -7.40 -7.34 -12.56
N GLN A 89 -6.16 -7.74 -12.36
CA GLN A 89 -5.55 -8.87 -13.08
C GLN A 89 -5.86 -10.23 -12.46
N THR A 90 -6.16 -10.29 -11.16
CA THR A 90 -6.52 -11.54 -10.47
C THR A 90 -7.78 -11.36 -9.62
N LYS A 91 -8.60 -12.40 -9.57
CA LYS A 91 -9.78 -12.48 -8.69
C LYS A 91 -9.54 -13.45 -7.52
N ASP A 92 -8.40 -14.10 -7.47
CA ASP A 92 -8.09 -15.16 -6.51
C ASP A 92 -8.14 -14.69 -5.07
N TYR A 93 -7.92 -13.37 -4.86
CA TYR A 93 -7.84 -12.77 -3.54
C TYR A 93 -9.04 -11.88 -3.19
N ASP A 94 -10.08 -11.81 -4.02
CA ASP A 94 -11.24 -10.93 -3.77
C ASP A 94 -11.95 -11.28 -2.46
N ALA A 95 -12.12 -12.56 -2.16
CA ALA A 95 -12.70 -13.04 -0.91
C ALA A 95 -11.70 -13.80 -0.01
N ALA A 96 -10.40 -13.60 -0.24
CA ALA A 96 -9.38 -14.31 0.51
C ALA A 96 -9.39 -13.92 1.99
N GLY A 97 -9.36 -14.92 2.86
CA GLY A 97 -9.18 -14.72 4.30
C GLY A 97 -7.71 -14.45 4.67
N THR A 98 -7.50 -14.09 5.92
CA THR A 98 -6.16 -13.75 6.46
C THR A 98 -5.13 -14.88 6.32
N SER A 99 -5.58 -16.14 6.29
CA SER A 99 -4.70 -17.31 6.07
C SER A 99 -4.02 -17.34 4.70
N SER A 100 -4.49 -16.54 3.74
CA SER A 100 -3.93 -16.48 2.38
C SER A 100 -3.11 -15.21 2.12
N PHE A 101 -2.95 -14.35 3.13
CA PHE A 101 -2.29 -13.05 2.93
C PHE A 101 -0.79 -13.16 2.66
N ASP A 102 -0.12 -14.16 3.18
CA ASP A 102 1.26 -14.47 2.87
C ASP A 102 1.45 -14.78 1.37
N ILE A 103 0.54 -15.57 0.81
CA ILE A 103 0.50 -15.90 -0.62
C ILE A 103 0.12 -14.67 -1.46
N MET A 104 -0.90 -13.93 -1.05
CA MET A 104 -1.32 -12.69 -1.71
C MET A 104 -0.18 -11.68 -1.78
N VAL A 105 0.52 -11.46 -0.69
CA VAL A 105 1.67 -10.54 -0.63
C VAL A 105 2.82 -11.01 -1.51
N ARG A 106 3.13 -12.31 -1.49
CA ARG A 106 4.13 -12.90 -2.39
C ARG A 106 3.78 -12.63 -3.84
N ASP A 107 2.54 -12.86 -4.23
CA ASP A 107 2.10 -12.73 -5.62
C ASP A 107 2.00 -11.26 -6.05
N PHE A 108 1.64 -10.36 -5.14
CA PHE A 108 1.76 -8.93 -5.36
C PHE A 108 3.21 -8.51 -5.62
N PHE A 109 4.19 -8.98 -4.84
CA PHE A 109 5.60 -8.66 -5.11
C PHE A 109 6.12 -9.32 -6.38
N LYS A 110 5.57 -10.48 -6.78
CA LYS A 110 5.82 -11.07 -8.10
C LYS A 110 5.31 -10.12 -9.20
N PHE A 111 4.05 -9.68 -9.12
CA PHE A 111 3.46 -8.70 -10.02
C PHE A 111 4.32 -7.42 -10.07
N LEU A 112 4.70 -6.88 -8.90
CA LEU A 112 5.41 -5.62 -8.81
C LEU A 112 6.82 -5.67 -9.42
N LYS A 113 7.56 -6.79 -9.26
CA LYS A 113 8.90 -6.95 -9.87
C LYS A 113 8.86 -7.12 -11.39
N GLU A 114 7.72 -7.56 -11.93
CA GLU A 114 7.51 -7.82 -13.36
C GLU A 114 6.93 -6.60 -14.10
N GLN A 115 6.62 -5.52 -13.37
CA GLN A 115 6.16 -4.28 -13.99
C GLN A 115 7.20 -3.71 -14.96
N PRO A 116 6.76 -3.21 -16.14
CA PRO A 116 7.67 -2.61 -17.10
C PRO A 116 8.37 -1.36 -16.54
N GLU A 117 9.55 -1.07 -17.03
CA GLU A 117 10.20 0.20 -16.76
C GLU A 117 9.48 1.31 -17.53
N GLN A 118 8.86 2.22 -16.81
CA GLN A 118 8.15 3.37 -17.39
C GLN A 118 8.25 4.57 -16.45
N ASN A 119 7.89 5.75 -16.95
CA ASN A 119 8.03 6.99 -16.19
C ASN A 119 6.80 7.29 -15.30
N TYR A 120 5.64 6.74 -15.62
CA TYR A 120 4.40 6.99 -14.90
C TYR A 120 3.41 5.83 -15.04
N TYR A 121 2.47 5.75 -14.11
CA TYR A 121 1.25 4.95 -14.19
C TYR A 121 0.03 5.85 -14.31
N LEU A 122 -1.08 5.32 -14.79
CA LEU A 122 -2.35 6.03 -14.82
C LEU A 122 -3.15 5.73 -13.56
N ALA A 123 -3.34 6.74 -12.71
CA ALA A 123 -4.04 6.60 -11.44
C ALA A 123 -5.40 5.90 -11.61
N LEU A 124 -5.75 5.06 -10.64
CA LEU A 124 -7.06 4.43 -10.58
C LEU A 124 -8.17 5.50 -10.65
N GLY A 125 -9.25 5.23 -11.34
CA GLY A 125 -10.40 6.11 -11.50
C GLY A 125 -10.13 7.43 -12.24
N SER A 126 -9.17 8.22 -11.80
CA SER A 126 -8.88 9.53 -12.41
C SER A 126 -8.12 9.48 -13.74
N ARG A 127 -7.37 8.41 -13.97
CA ARG A 127 -6.47 8.23 -15.12
C ARG A 127 -5.40 9.32 -15.25
N GLN A 128 -5.13 10.06 -14.19
CA GLN A 128 -4.07 11.05 -14.15
C GLN A 128 -2.70 10.36 -14.08
N ARG A 129 -1.66 11.00 -14.61
CA ARG A 129 -0.29 10.45 -14.57
C ARG A 129 0.28 10.53 -13.16
N VAL A 130 0.65 9.39 -12.61
CA VAL A 130 1.39 9.25 -11.35
C VAL A 130 2.83 8.91 -11.68
N TYR A 131 3.72 9.88 -11.54
CA TYR A 131 5.13 9.71 -11.90
C TYR A 131 5.89 8.86 -10.91
N ILE A 132 6.75 7.98 -11.43
CA ILE A 132 7.65 7.16 -10.65
C ILE A 132 8.84 8.02 -10.20
N LYS A 133 9.13 8.01 -8.90
CA LYS A 133 10.26 8.75 -8.33
C LYS A 133 11.55 7.94 -8.29
N GLU A 134 11.43 6.62 -8.22
CA GLU A 134 12.55 5.68 -8.14
C GLU A 134 12.10 4.32 -8.69
N LYS A 135 13.01 3.59 -9.36
CA LYS A 135 12.76 2.22 -9.82
C LYS A 135 12.54 1.30 -8.61
N PHE A 136 11.36 0.75 -8.49
CA PHE A 136 10.97 -0.12 -7.37
C PHE A 136 11.17 -1.61 -7.65
N GLN A 137 11.29 -2.02 -8.92
CA GLN A 137 11.36 -3.43 -9.36
C GLN A 137 12.49 -4.22 -8.66
N PRO A 138 13.73 -3.69 -8.50
CA PRO A 138 14.79 -4.43 -7.81
C PRO A 138 14.47 -4.65 -6.33
N LYS A 139 13.83 -3.68 -5.68
CA LYS A 139 13.42 -3.79 -4.27
C LYS A 139 12.24 -4.76 -4.12
N ALA A 140 11.30 -4.76 -5.08
CA ALA A 140 10.19 -5.72 -5.14
C ALA A 140 10.69 -7.16 -5.36
N LYS A 141 11.70 -7.37 -6.23
CA LYS A 141 12.33 -8.68 -6.42
C LYS A 141 12.93 -9.22 -5.11
N ARG A 142 13.60 -8.37 -4.34
CA ARG A 142 14.13 -8.75 -3.02
C ARG A 142 13.01 -9.10 -2.04
N ALA A 143 11.92 -8.33 -2.03
CA ALA A 143 10.75 -8.61 -1.20
C ALA A 143 10.10 -9.93 -1.58
N TYR A 144 9.90 -10.20 -2.86
CA TYR A 144 9.40 -11.48 -3.36
C TYR A 144 10.21 -12.68 -2.86
N ASN A 145 11.54 -12.63 -2.99
CA ASN A 145 12.43 -13.70 -2.51
C ASN A 145 12.33 -13.91 -1.00
N ARG A 146 12.23 -12.80 -0.23
CA ARG A 146 12.01 -12.87 1.23
C ARG A 146 10.67 -13.49 1.60
N CYS A 147 9.60 -13.20 0.83
CA CYS A 147 8.30 -13.84 1.02
C CYS A 147 8.40 -15.35 0.78
N LEU A 148 9.07 -15.80 -0.29
CA LEU A 148 9.31 -17.22 -0.54
C LEU A 148 10.07 -17.90 0.61
N GLU A 149 11.08 -17.24 1.16
CA GLU A 149 11.82 -17.74 2.32
C GLU A 149 10.95 -17.81 3.58
N ALA A 150 10.06 -16.82 3.80
CA ALA A 150 9.19 -16.78 4.96
C ALA A 150 8.10 -17.86 4.90
N ILE A 151 7.51 -18.09 3.72
CA ILE A 151 6.45 -19.09 3.51
C ILE A 151 7.01 -20.52 3.65
N LYS A 152 8.25 -20.75 3.19
CA LYS A 152 8.90 -22.07 3.31
C LYS A 152 9.49 -22.36 4.70
N CYS A 153 9.50 -21.35 5.58
CA CYS A 153 10.16 -21.47 6.86
C CYS A 153 9.26 -22.19 7.87
N GLU A 154 9.81 -23.20 8.51
CA GLU A 154 9.17 -23.88 9.62
C GLU A 154 9.57 -23.23 10.96
N GLY A 155 8.62 -23.20 11.90
CA GLY A 155 8.81 -22.63 13.23
C GLY A 155 8.48 -21.14 13.33
N LYS A 156 7.55 -20.84 14.25
CA LYS A 156 6.94 -19.51 14.44
C LYS A 156 7.96 -18.38 14.55
N LEU A 157 9.01 -18.56 15.34
CA LEU A 157 10.00 -17.52 15.61
C LEU A 157 10.84 -17.18 14.37
N LEU A 158 11.24 -18.19 13.60
CA LEU A 158 12.00 -18.01 12.37
C LEU A 158 11.14 -17.36 11.28
N THR A 159 9.91 -17.81 11.10
CA THR A 159 8.93 -17.23 10.18
C THR A 159 8.68 -15.76 10.50
N ASN A 160 8.46 -15.42 11.79
CA ASN A 160 8.31 -14.03 12.23
C ASN A 160 9.53 -13.17 11.86
N ARG A 161 10.76 -13.65 12.13
CA ARG A 161 11.99 -12.95 11.75
C ARG A 161 12.11 -12.73 10.24
N LYS A 162 11.64 -13.68 9.43
CA LYS A 162 11.62 -13.54 7.96
C LYS A 162 10.64 -12.46 7.51
N TRP A 163 9.41 -12.45 8.03
CA TRP A 163 8.44 -11.39 7.74
C TRP A 163 8.90 -10.01 8.21
N ARG A 164 9.60 -9.92 9.33
CA ARG A 164 10.24 -8.65 9.75
C ARG A 164 11.27 -8.13 8.74
N LYS A 165 11.92 -8.97 7.96
CA LYS A 165 12.80 -8.53 6.86
C LYS A 165 12.02 -7.90 5.70
N VAL A 166 10.73 -8.23 5.55
CA VAL A 166 9.84 -7.61 4.54
C VAL A 166 9.24 -6.32 5.07
N PHE A 167 8.62 -6.36 6.25
CA PHE A 167 7.79 -5.26 6.76
C PHE A 167 8.43 -4.45 7.90
N GLY A 168 9.61 -4.83 8.34
CA GLY A 168 10.33 -4.14 9.41
C GLY A 168 9.68 -4.34 10.78
N THR A 169 9.74 -3.30 11.60
CA THR A 169 9.19 -3.28 12.96
C THR A 169 7.67 -3.27 13.02
N MET A 170 7.00 -3.15 11.87
CA MET A 170 5.54 -3.29 11.78
C MET A 170 5.08 -4.72 12.07
N VAL A 171 5.93 -5.71 11.90
CA VAL A 171 5.72 -7.05 12.41
C VAL A 171 6.29 -7.10 13.84
N PRO A 172 5.47 -7.32 14.88
CA PRO A 172 5.95 -7.46 16.26
C PRO A 172 7.00 -8.57 16.37
N LEU A 173 7.94 -8.43 17.28
CA LEU A 173 8.93 -9.48 17.53
C LEU A 173 8.26 -10.59 18.34
N ALA A 174 8.18 -11.78 17.78
CA ALA A 174 7.76 -12.96 18.53
C ALA A 174 8.82 -13.33 19.58
N THR A 175 8.40 -13.53 20.83
CA THR A 175 9.23 -14.03 21.94
C THR A 175 9.02 -15.52 22.12
N ALA A 176 10.02 -16.23 22.66
CA ALA A 176 9.95 -17.67 22.89
C ALA A 176 8.82 -18.09 23.86
N THR A 177 8.32 -17.15 24.69
CA THR A 177 7.25 -17.35 25.66
C THR A 177 5.84 -17.13 25.12
N SER A 178 5.69 -16.57 23.89
CA SER A 178 4.38 -16.40 23.28
C SER A 178 3.94 -17.69 22.60
N GLU A 179 3.28 -18.57 23.33
CA GLU A 179 2.56 -19.73 22.76
C GLU A 179 1.36 -19.31 21.90
N THR A 180 0.94 -18.05 21.98
CA THR A 180 -0.04 -17.45 21.09
C THR A 180 0.55 -17.24 19.71
N SER A 181 -0.13 -17.76 18.73
CA SER A 181 0.23 -17.72 17.32
C SER A 181 0.25 -16.28 16.80
N HIS A 182 1.40 -15.60 16.85
CA HIS A 182 1.61 -14.43 15.99
C HIS A 182 1.75 -14.92 14.55
N THR A 183 0.60 -15.18 13.97
CA THR A 183 0.44 -15.48 12.55
C THR A 183 0.48 -14.18 11.76
N PHE A 184 0.46 -14.27 10.45
CA PHE A 184 0.28 -13.10 9.56
C PHE A 184 -0.96 -12.25 9.94
N ARG A 185 -1.94 -12.87 10.61
CA ARG A 185 -3.16 -12.26 11.17
C ARG A 185 -2.86 -11.16 12.20
N ASP A 186 -1.94 -11.44 13.14
CA ASP A 186 -1.58 -10.47 14.18
C ASP A 186 -0.81 -9.26 13.61
N THR A 187 -0.12 -9.47 12.50
CA THR A 187 0.57 -8.41 11.76
C THR A 187 -0.42 -7.46 11.08
N GLU A 188 -1.53 -7.99 10.59
CA GLU A 188 -2.58 -7.20 9.96
C GLU A 188 -3.29 -6.32 10.99
N GLU A 189 -3.72 -6.89 12.10
CA GLU A 189 -4.38 -6.17 13.20
C GLU A 189 -3.49 -5.03 13.72
N PHE A 190 -2.19 -5.30 13.90
CA PHE A 190 -1.21 -4.29 14.31
C PHE A 190 -1.03 -3.17 13.27
N ILE A 191 -1.06 -3.51 11.97
CA ILE A 191 -0.99 -2.51 10.89
C ILE A 191 -2.29 -1.71 10.83
N GLU A 192 -3.44 -2.31 11.11
CA GLU A 192 -4.74 -1.62 11.16
C GLU A 192 -4.79 -0.60 12.30
N ASP A 193 -4.33 -0.94 13.48
CA ASP A 193 -4.30 -0.03 14.64
C ASP A 193 -3.37 1.17 14.43
N LYS A 194 -2.24 0.96 13.76
CA LYS A 194 -1.22 2.00 13.61
C LYS A 194 -1.49 2.98 12.46
N TYR A 195 -2.30 2.60 11.49
CA TYR A 195 -2.70 3.44 10.37
C TYR A 195 -4.22 3.43 10.19
N PRO A 196 -4.98 3.92 11.20
CA PRO A 196 -6.42 4.06 11.04
C PRO A 196 -6.67 5.02 9.89
N VAL A 197 -7.31 4.55 8.85
CA VAL A 197 -7.87 5.42 7.81
C VAL A 197 -9.31 5.63 8.19
N ASP A 198 -9.54 6.71 8.88
CA ASP A 198 -10.88 7.23 9.06
C ASP A 198 -11.37 7.72 7.68
N ILE A 199 -12.25 6.96 7.08
CA ILE A 199 -13.07 7.36 5.95
C ILE A 199 -14.50 7.29 6.45
N SER A 200 -14.81 8.09 7.46
CA SER A 200 -16.18 8.41 7.77
C SER A 200 -16.54 9.70 7.02
N GLU A 201 -17.44 9.55 6.06
CA GLU A 201 -18.22 10.52 5.31
C GLU A 201 -17.51 11.29 4.20
#